data_fdf5aaee3b9e2a387a15cec7d33ab076
#
_entry.id   fdf5aaee3b9e2a387a15cec7d33ab076
#
_cell.length_a   1.000
_cell.length_b   1.000
_cell.length_c   1.000
_cell.angle_alpha   90.00
_cell.angle_beta   90.00
_cell.angle_gamma   90.00
#
_symmetry.space_group_name_H-M   'P 1'
#
loop_
_entity.id
_entity.type
_entity.pdbx_description
1 polymer ?
#
loop_
_entity_poly.entity_id
_entity_poly.type
_entity_poly.pdbx_seq_one_letter_code
_entity_poly.pdbx_strand_id
1 'polypeptide(L)'
;KHFGNFVALLILAVNALFTGLLLLVAYSPYIQPTSHPVQSCFGLAFPVFALINGGFLIFWLVIQRYKTALLPLVGFLLCYSQLRTYLPLNFHTSNLPEKSIKFLSYNIMGFDGANKRNGKNPILTYLKESNADILCLQEYASDESHRHLTQKDIERELKDYPYHRINVVGSGSGYSNKIACYSKFPILSARVLNYTSNYNGSVLYELKLDEDTITLINNHLESNKLTKTDKDIYEDMLK
;
A
#
# COMPACT_ATOMS: atom_id res chain seq x y z
N LYS A 1 28.09 -43.57 -6.08
CA LYS A 1 26.62 -43.37 -5.85
C LYS A 1 26.31 -42.99 -4.39
N HIS A 2 26.91 -43.65 -3.36
CA HIS A 2 26.65 -43.36 -1.95
C HIS A 2 27.05 -41.93 -1.53
N PHE A 3 28.23 -41.45 -1.93
CA PHE A 3 28.69 -40.10 -1.65
C PHE A 3 27.76 -39.00 -2.23
N GLY A 4 27.35 -39.17 -3.49
CA GLY A 4 26.40 -38.20 -4.12
C GLY A 4 25.04 -38.17 -3.45
N ASN A 5 24.56 -39.28 -2.90
CA ASN A 5 23.32 -39.32 -2.14
C ASN A 5 23.45 -38.68 -0.76
N PHE A 6 24.61 -38.85 -0.10
CA PHE A 6 24.93 -38.21 1.18
C PHE A 6 24.97 -36.68 1.03
N VAL A 7 25.68 -36.18 0.01
CA VAL A 7 25.71 -34.73 -0.29
C VAL A 7 24.34 -34.20 -0.58
N ALA A 8 23.53 -34.91 -1.38
CA ALA A 8 22.16 -34.49 -1.67
C ALA A 8 21.26 -34.46 -0.42
N LEU A 9 21.47 -35.38 0.53
CA LEU A 9 20.72 -35.36 1.80
C LEU A 9 21.08 -34.13 2.65
N LEU A 10 22.37 -33.76 2.70
CA LEU A 10 22.80 -32.53 3.39
C LEU A 10 22.17 -31.28 2.78
N ILE A 11 22.20 -31.18 1.43
CA ILE A 11 21.56 -30.05 0.73
C ILE A 11 20.06 -30.03 0.99
N LEU A 12 19.40 -31.19 1.02
CA LEU A 12 17.97 -31.28 1.33
C LEU A 12 17.68 -30.85 2.77
N ALA A 13 18.51 -31.19 3.74
CA ALA A 13 18.36 -30.74 5.11
C ALA A 13 18.47 -29.20 5.24
N VAL A 14 19.44 -28.61 4.53
CA VAL A 14 19.58 -27.15 4.45
C VAL A 14 18.37 -26.53 3.78
N ASN A 15 17.88 -27.09 2.66
CA ASN A 15 16.67 -26.62 2.00
C ASN A 15 15.45 -26.73 2.93
N ALA A 16 15.30 -27.81 3.72
CA ALA A 16 14.20 -27.95 4.68
C ALA A 16 14.25 -26.84 5.75
N LEU A 17 15.43 -26.51 6.25
CA LEU A 17 15.62 -25.39 7.17
C LEU A 17 15.15 -24.07 6.53
N PHE A 18 15.61 -23.75 5.32
CA PHE A 18 15.21 -22.51 4.62
C PHE A 18 13.74 -22.50 4.23
N THR A 19 13.14 -23.64 3.92
CA THR A 19 11.68 -23.71 3.70
C THR A 19 10.91 -23.45 5.00
N GLY A 20 11.38 -23.99 6.14
CA GLY A 20 10.81 -23.67 7.46
C GLY A 20 10.91 -22.18 7.80
N LEU A 21 12.07 -21.57 7.54
CA LEU A 21 12.26 -20.12 7.72
C LEU A 21 11.38 -19.30 6.78
N LEU A 22 11.22 -19.71 5.51
CA LEU A 22 10.29 -19.06 4.59
C LEU A 22 8.86 -19.05 5.15
N LEU A 23 8.39 -20.20 5.65
CA LEU A 23 7.05 -20.30 6.27
C LEU A 23 6.94 -19.43 7.52
N LEU A 24 7.95 -19.43 8.38
CA LEU A 24 7.97 -18.62 9.58
C LEU A 24 7.82 -17.12 9.26
N VAL A 25 8.61 -16.61 8.31
CA VAL A 25 8.53 -15.19 7.93
C VAL A 25 7.26 -14.88 7.13
N ALA A 26 6.74 -15.83 6.36
CA ALA A 26 5.48 -15.68 5.63
C ALA A 26 4.28 -15.47 6.55
N TYR A 27 4.29 -16.10 7.73
CA TYR A 27 3.19 -15.99 8.69
C TYR A 27 3.35 -14.87 9.73
N SER A 28 4.42 -14.07 9.66
CA SER A 28 4.64 -12.92 10.54
C SER A 28 3.50 -11.88 10.56
N PRO A 29 2.72 -11.62 9.47
CA PRO A 29 1.60 -10.70 9.51
C PRO A 29 0.47 -11.10 10.47
N TYR A 30 0.43 -12.36 10.89
CA TYR A 30 -0.53 -12.87 11.89
C TYR A 30 -0.05 -12.71 13.34
N ILE A 31 1.18 -12.24 13.52
CA ILE A 31 1.76 -11.97 14.84
C ILE A 31 1.32 -10.57 15.28
N GLN A 32 0.74 -10.46 16.46
CA GLN A 32 0.26 -9.19 16.99
C GLN A 32 1.44 -8.27 17.35
N PRO A 33 1.60 -7.10 16.68
CA PRO A 33 2.76 -6.23 16.89
C PRO A 33 2.88 -5.66 18.30
N THR A 34 1.74 -5.42 18.97
CA THR A 34 1.72 -4.88 20.34
C THR A 34 2.33 -5.83 21.37
N SER A 35 2.23 -7.14 21.14
CA SER A 35 2.77 -8.17 22.06
C SER A 35 4.14 -8.69 21.61
N HIS A 36 4.40 -8.69 20.30
CA HIS A 36 5.59 -9.27 19.68
C HIS A 36 6.14 -8.39 18.55
N PRO A 37 6.64 -7.18 18.86
CA PRO A 37 7.03 -6.21 17.82
C PRO A 37 8.18 -6.70 16.94
N VAL A 38 9.18 -7.38 17.50
CA VAL A 38 10.33 -7.91 16.73
C VAL A 38 9.88 -9.01 15.78
N GLN A 39 9.07 -9.95 16.27
CA GLN A 39 8.61 -11.10 15.46
C GLN A 39 7.68 -10.67 14.33
N SER A 40 6.88 -9.63 14.55
CA SER A 40 6.00 -9.07 13.51
C SER A 40 6.79 -8.46 12.33
N CYS A 41 8.04 -8.03 12.57
CA CYS A 41 8.93 -7.52 11.54
C CYS A 41 9.61 -8.62 10.68
N PHE A 42 9.50 -9.89 11.05
CA PHE A 42 10.15 -10.98 10.30
C PHE A 42 9.68 -11.05 8.84
N GLY A 43 8.46 -10.58 8.53
CA GLY A 43 7.96 -10.49 7.16
C GLY A 43 8.85 -9.68 6.21
N LEU A 44 9.62 -8.74 6.72
CA LEU A 44 10.57 -7.97 5.91
C LEU A 44 11.66 -8.86 5.27
N ALA A 45 11.96 -10.00 5.88
CA ALA A 45 12.91 -10.97 5.36
C ALA A 45 12.30 -11.95 4.34
N PHE A 46 10.97 -11.93 4.12
CA PHE A 46 10.28 -12.83 3.21
C PHE A 46 10.88 -12.87 1.80
N PRO A 47 11.19 -11.75 1.12
CA PRO A 47 11.76 -11.79 -0.23
C PRO A 47 13.10 -12.54 -0.28
N VAL A 48 13.93 -12.41 0.76
CA VAL A 48 15.24 -13.09 0.84
C VAL A 48 15.06 -14.61 0.91
N PHE A 49 14.18 -15.08 1.81
CA PHE A 49 13.92 -16.52 1.95
C PHE A 49 13.18 -17.10 0.73
N ALA A 50 12.32 -16.28 0.07
CA ALA A 50 11.69 -16.68 -1.19
C ALA A 50 12.74 -16.87 -2.31
N LEU A 51 13.71 -15.96 -2.44
CA LEU A 51 14.79 -16.10 -3.42
C LEU A 51 15.65 -17.33 -3.15
N ILE A 52 16.01 -17.60 -1.90
CA ILE A 52 16.80 -18.78 -1.52
C ILE A 52 16.03 -20.07 -1.86
N ASN A 53 14.76 -20.18 -1.52
CA ASN A 53 13.93 -21.34 -1.84
C ASN A 53 13.70 -21.47 -3.35
N GLY A 54 13.57 -20.37 -4.08
CA GLY A 54 13.55 -20.36 -5.55
C GLY A 54 14.84 -20.94 -6.14
N GLY A 55 15.99 -20.57 -5.58
CA GLY A 55 17.30 -21.14 -5.93
C GLY A 55 17.37 -22.65 -5.70
N PHE A 56 16.89 -23.15 -4.55
CA PHE A 56 16.81 -24.59 -4.28
C PHE A 56 15.85 -25.30 -5.26
N LEU A 57 14.71 -24.72 -5.58
CA LEU A 57 13.78 -25.28 -6.55
C LEU A 57 14.47 -25.46 -7.92
N ILE A 58 15.09 -24.39 -8.42
CA ILE A 58 15.83 -24.43 -9.70
C ILE A 58 16.96 -25.46 -9.63
N PHE A 59 17.74 -25.47 -8.56
CA PHE A 59 18.84 -26.44 -8.36
C PHE A 59 18.33 -27.88 -8.47
N TRP A 60 17.27 -28.25 -7.74
CA TRP A 60 16.71 -29.61 -7.78
C TRP A 60 16.17 -30.00 -9.15
N LEU A 61 15.57 -29.02 -9.88
CA LEU A 61 15.08 -29.25 -11.25
C LEU A 61 16.24 -29.47 -12.23
N VAL A 62 17.32 -28.69 -12.13
CA VAL A 62 18.49 -28.80 -13.01
C VAL A 62 19.19 -30.14 -12.85
N ILE A 63 19.35 -30.63 -11.61
CA ILE A 63 19.94 -31.95 -11.36
C ILE A 63 18.92 -33.11 -11.46
N GLN A 64 17.73 -32.84 -11.97
CA GLN A 64 16.62 -33.78 -12.23
C GLN A 64 16.17 -34.60 -11.01
N ARG A 65 16.33 -34.04 -9.81
CA ARG A 65 15.81 -34.63 -8.56
C ARG A 65 14.42 -34.07 -8.24
N TYR A 66 13.43 -34.40 -9.05
CA TYR A 66 12.06 -33.86 -8.97
C TYR A 66 11.37 -34.11 -7.63
N LYS A 67 11.63 -35.27 -6.97
CA LYS A 67 11.05 -35.55 -5.66
C LYS A 67 11.52 -34.57 -4.57
N THR A 68 12.78 -34.17 -4.61
CA THR A 68 13.32 -33.20 -3.65
C THR A 68 12.88 -31.75 -3.98
N ALA A 69 12.62 -31.44 -5.26
CA ALA A 69 12.03 -30.18 -5.70
C ALA A 69 10.64 -29.91 -5.14
N LEU A 70 9.92 -30.98 -4.73
CA LEU A 70 8.60 -30.82 -4.10
C LEU A 70 8.67 -30.06 -2.78
N LEU A 71 9.76 -30.11 -2.04
CA LEU A 71 9.89 -29.44 -0.75
C LEU A 71 9.75 -27.91 -0.87
N PRO A 72 10.61 -27.19 -1.63
CA PRO A 72 10.46 -25.75 -1.82
C PRO A 72 9.18 -25.40 -2.59
N LEU A 73 8.71 -26.25 -3.50
CA LEU A 73 7.45 -26.03 -4.21
C LEU A 73 6.25 -26.01 -3.25
N VAL A 74 6.16 -26.97 -2.33
CA VAL A 74 5.12 -27.01 -1.28
C VAL A 74 5.26 -25.78 -0.38
N GLY A 75 6.50 -25.38 -0.01
CA GLY A 75 6.74 -24.13 0.71
C GLY A 75 6.10 -22.92 0.02
N PHE A 76 6.30 -22.74 -1.28
CA PHE A 76 5.68 -21.67 -2.06
C PHE A 76 4.16 -21.77 -2.14
N LEU A 77 3.61 -22.98 -2.29
CA LEU A 77 2.16 -23.16 -2.29
C LEU A 77 1.52 -22.77 -0.96
N LEU A 78 2.16 -23.11 0.17
CA LEU A 78 1.69 -22.76 1.51
C LEU A 78 1.76 -21.26 1.79
N CYS A 79 2.70 -20.51 1.21
CA CYS A 79 2.81 -19.06 1.35
C CYS A 79 2.37 -18.28 0.09
N TYR A 80 1.51 -18.88 -0.74
CA TYR A 80 1.08 -18.29 -2.01
C TYR A 80 0.47 -16.90 -1.86
N SER A 81 -0.35 -16.67 -0.82
CA SER A 81 -0.98 -15.36 -0.59
C SER A 81 0.06 -14.28 -0.28
N GLN A 82 1.08 -14.61 0.52
CA GLN A 82 2.19 -13.70 0.83
C GLN A 82 3.04 -13.44 -0.41
N LEU A 83 3.35 -14.50 -1.17
CA LEU A 83 4.08 -14.37 -2.43
C LEU A 83 3.36 -13.42 -3.40
N ARG A 84 2.04 -13.55 -3.52
CA ARG A 84 1.22 -12.67 -4.36
C ARG A 84 1.20 -11.21 -3.87
N THR A 85 1.36 -10.98 -2.56
CA THR A 85 1.45 -9.62 -2.01
C THR A 85 2.77 -8.96 -2.40
N TYR A 86 3.90 -9.69 -2.39
CA TYR A 86 5.20 -9.17 -2.80
C TYR A 86 5.39 -9.11 -4.32
N LEU A 87 4.76 -10.03 -5.06
CA LEU A 87 4.79 -10.10 -6.52
C LEU A 87 3.35 -10.03 -7.05
N PRO A 88 2.73 -8.85 -7.06
CA PRO A 88 1.34 -8.68 -7.52
C PRO A 88 1.29 -8.77 -9.05
N LEU A 89 1.20 -10.00 -9.57
CA LEU A 89 0.97 -10.23 -10.99
C LEU A 89 -0.49 -9.95 -11.32
N ASN A 90 -0.78 -8.72 -11.68
CA ASN A 90 -2.10 -8.30 -12.13
C ASN A 90 -2.12 -8.29 -13.66
N PHE A 91 -2.85 -9.24 -14.24
CA PHE A 91 -3.08 -9.24 -15.67
C PHE A 91 -4.05 -8.11 -16.03
N HIS A 92 -3.71 -7.35 -17.07
CA HIS A 92 -4.58 -6.29 -17.54
C HIS A 92 -5.89 -6.88 -18.06
N THR A 93 -7.02 -6.41 -17.52
CA THR A 93 -8.34 -6.78 -18.01
C THR A 93 -8.74 -5.78 -19.09
N SER A 94 -8.80 -6.23 -20.34
CA SER A 94 -9.19 -5.38 -21.47
C SER A 94 -10.71 -5.16 -21.57
N ASN A 95 -11.50 -6.08 -21.02
CA ASN A 95 -12.96 -6.03 -21.05
C ASN A 95 -13.50 -5.57 -19.70
N LEU A 96 -13.62 -4.26 -19.51
CA LEU A 96 -14.32 -3.71 -18.35
C LEU A 96 -15.83 -3.83 -18.56
N PRO A 97 -16.63 -4.10 -17.52
CA PRO A 97 -18.08 -4.00 -17.57
C PRO A 97 -18.53 -2.60 -18.01
N GLU A 98 -19.63 -2.50 -18.76
CA GLU A 98 -20.15 -1.22 -19.27
C GLU A 98 -20.43 -0.18 -18.16
N LYS A 99 -20.80 -0.64 -16.96
CA LYS A 99 -21.05 0.18 -15.78
C LYS A 99 -19.91 0.17 -14.76
N SER A 100 -18.65 0.14 -15.21
CA SER A 100 -17.51 0.24 -14.30
C SER A 100 -17.27 1.68 -13.84
N ILE A 101 -16.93 1.84 -12.56
CA ILE A 101 -16.60 3.13 -11.94
C ILE A 101 -15.09 3.16 -11.70
N LYS A 102 -14.44 4.21 -12.15
CA LYS A 102 -13.01 4.39 -12.02
C LYS A 102 -12.68 5.22 -10.77
N PHE A 103 -12.03 4.60 -9.81
CA PHE A 103 -11.48 5.27 -8.62
C PHE A 103 -10.00 5.59 -8.80
N LEU A 104 -9.60 6.77 -8.36
CA LEU A 104 -8.20 7.14 -8.20
C LEU A 104 -7.94 7.56 -6.75
N SER A 105 -7.06 6.87 -6.06
CA SER A 105 -6.56 7.27 -4.74
C SER A 105 -5.11 7.75 -4.89
N TYR A 106 -4.81 8.97 -4.40
CA TYR A 106 -3.51 9.58 -4.60
C TYR A 106 -3.14 10.52 -3.44
N ASN A 107 -1.99 10.24 -2.80
CA ASN A 107 -1.37 11.21 -1.90
C ASN A 107 -0.68 12.28 -2.74
N ILE A 108 -1.22 13.48 -2.74
CA ILE A 108 -0.83 14.56 -3.66
C ILE A 108 0.22 15.52 -3.08
N MET A 109 0.67 15.30 -1.84
CA MET A 109 1.72 16.13 -1.18
C MET A 109 1.49 17.63 -1.38
N GLY A 110 0.27 18.12 -1.15
CA GLY A 110 -0.09 19.53 -1.35
C GLY A 110 0.07 20.03 -2.80
N PHE A 111 -0.12 19.14 -3.79
CA PHE A 111 0.11 19.41 -5.22
C PHE A 111 1.56 19.78 -5.55
N ASP A 112 2.53 19.27 -4.78
CA ASP A 112 3.94 19.67 -4.87
C ASP A 112 4.11 21.19 -4.73
N GLY A 113 3.37 21.79 -3.78
CA GLY A 113 3.25 23.23 -3.63
C GLY A 113 2.57 23.88 -4.84
N ALA A 114 3.08 25.03 -5.26
CA ALA A 114 2.61 25.72 -6.45
C ALA A 114 3.47 25.45 -7.70
N ASN A 115 4.27 24.38 -7.69
CA ASN A 115 5.19 24.05 -8.77
C ASN A 115 4.45 23.86 -10.09
N LYS A 116 4.97 24.49 -11.14
CA LYS A 116 4.40 24.41 -12.49
C LYS A 116 5.46 23.94 -13.47
N ARG A 117 5.10 23.02 -14.32
CA ARG A 117 5.86 22.65 -15.52
C ARG A 117 5.08 23.15 -16.74
N ASN A 118 5.73 23.94 -17.61
CA ASN A 118 5.05 24.54 -18.77
C ASN A 118 3.77 25.32 -18.40
N GLY A 119 3.78 26.03 -17.26
CA GLY A 119 2.62 26.81 -16.80
C GLY A 119 1.49 26.02 -16.14
N LYS A 120 1.60 24.68 -16.07
CA LYS A 120 0.58 23.79 -15.47
C LYS A 120 1.15 23.01 -14.29
N ASN A 121 0.32 22.76 -13.29
CA ASN A 121 0.69 21.84 -12.20
C ASN A 121 0.59 20.40 -12.70
N PRO A 122 1.67 19.60 -12.62
CA PRO A 122 1.68 18.25 -13.18
C PRO A 122 0.71 17.30 -12.49
N ILE A 123 0.46 17.47 -11.17
CA ILE A 123 -0.47 16.65 -10.42
C ILE A 123 -1.90 16.92 -10.87
N LEU A 124 -2.29 18.20 -10.98
CA LEU A 124 -3.63 18.56 -11.49
C LEU A 124 -3.84 18.07 -12.93
N THR A 125 -2.82 18.16 -13.77
CA THR A 125 -2.86 17.62 -15.13
C THR A 125 -3.11 16.12 -15.13
N TYR A 126 -2.37 15.37 -14.30
CA TYR A 126 -2.55 13.93 -14.15
C TYR A 126 -3.95 13.56 -13.63
N LEU A 127 -4.43 14.26 -12.59
CA LEU A 127 -5.79 14.01 -12.05
C LEU A 127 -6.85 14.17 -13.12
N LYS A 128 -6.77 15.23 -13.93
CA LYS A 128 -7.69 15.51 -15.02
C LYS A 128 -7.59 14.44 -16.13
N GLU A 129 -6.37 14.13 -16.57
CA GLU A 129 -6.12 13.14 -17.64
C GLU A 129 -6.45 11.71 -17.21
N SER A 130 -6.45 11.43 -15.91
CA SER A 130 -6.86 10.13 -15.37
C SER A 130 -8.28 9.76 -15.76
N ASN A 131 -9.13 10.77 -15.97
CA ASN A 131 -10.56 10.62 -16.22
C ASN A 131 -11.24 9.64 -15.25
N ALA A 132 -10.81 9.64 -13.99
CA ALA A 132 -11.47 8.86 -12.96
C ALA A 132 -12.86 9.45 -12.66
N ASP A 133 -13.74 8.64 -12.11
CA ASP A 133 -15.07 9.10 -11.73
C ASP A 133 -15.09 9.67 -10.30
N ILE A 134 -14.19 9.13 -9.46
CA ILE A 134 -14.00 9.56 -8.07
C ILE A 134 -12.50 9.67 -7.78
N LEU A 135 -12.09 10.81 -7.21
CA LEU A 135 -10.74 11.09 -6.75
C LEU A 135 -10.71 11.12 -5.22
N CYS A 136 -9.88 10.27 -4.62
CA CYS A 136 -9.58 10.24 -3.18
C CYS A 136 -8.19 10.81 -2.97
N LEU A 137 -8.10 12.04 -2.46
CA LEU A 137 -6.84 12.78 -2.35
C LEU A 137 -6.43 12.91 -0.89
N GLN A 138 -5.20 12.49 -0.57
CA GLN A 138 -4.58 12.65 0.75
C GLN A 138 -3.54 13.77 0.69
N GLU A 139 -3.21 14.36 1.85
CA GLU A 139 -2.33 15.52 1.98
C GLU A 139 -2.78 16.69 1.09
N TYR A 140 -4.07 16.95 1.09
CA TYR A 140 -4.64 18.05 0.32
C TYR A 140 -4.29 19.40 0.95
N ALA A 141 -3.69 20.29 0.17
CA ALA A 141 -3.38 21.65 0.61
C ALA A 141 -3.82 22.67 -0.44
N SER A 142 -4.48 23.70 0.02
CA SER A 142 -4.84 24.88 -0.77
C SER A 142 -4.75 26.11 0.14
N ASP A 143 -4.14 27.19 -0.31
CA ASP A 143 -4.09 28.45 0.40
C ASP A 143 -3.94 29.64 -0.57
N GLU A 144 -4.18 30.84 -0.05
CA GLU A 144 -4.01 32.09 -0.80
C GLU A 144 -2.57 32.66 -0.70
N SER A 145 -1.65 31.97 -0.02
CA SER A 145 -0.29 32.47 0.25
C SER A 145 0.71 32.27 -0.91
N HIS A 146 0.24 31.73 -2.03
CA HIS A 146 1.04 31.35 -3.20
C HIS A 146 2.09 30.23 -2.96
N ARG A 147 2.14 29.62 -1.77
CA ARG A 147 2.94 28.43 -1.50
C ARG A 147 2.27 27.16 -2.05
N HIS A 148 0.95 27.20 -2.12
CA HIS A 148 0.10 26.15 -2.66
C HIS A 148 -0.79 26.74 -3.75
N LEU A 149 -1.50 25.86 -4.43
CA LEU A 149 -2.55 26.29 -5.36
C LEU A 149 -3.73 26.88 -4.58
N THR A 150 -4.38 27.89 -5.14
CA THR A 150 -5.63 28.37 -4.54
C THR A 150 -6.75 27.37 -4.78
N GLN A 151 -7.74 27.34 -3.89
CA GLN A 151 -8.91 26.50 -4.06
C GLN A 151 -9.63 26.74 -5.39
N LYS A 152 -9.72 28.01 -5.81
CA LYS A 152 -10.32 28.40 -7.10
C LYS A 152 -9.56 27.85 -8.30
N ASP A 153 -8.22 27.81 -8.24
CA ASP A 153 -7.41 27.22 -9.32
C ASP A 153 -7.65 25.73 -9.44
N ILE A 154 -7.74 25.04 -8.31
CA ILE A 154 -8.00 23.59 -8.26
C ILE A 154 -9.38 23.29 -8.82
N GLU A 155 -10.41 23.99 -8.38
CA GLU A 155 -11.79 23.81 -8.86
C GLU A 155 -11.95 24.11 -10.35
N ARG A 156 -11.25 25.13 -10.84
CA ARG A 156 -11.25 25.46 -12.28
C ARG A 156 -10.67 24.30 -13.11
N GLU A 157 -9.57 23.68 -12.67
CA GLU A 157 -8.96 22.56 -13.38
C GLU A 157 -9.76 21.25 -13.21
N LEU A 158 -10.36 21.04 -12.05
CA LEU A 158 -11.20 19.88 -11.74
C LEU A 158 -12.72 20.14 -11.93
N LYS A 159 -13.08 21.02 -12.85
CA LYS A 159 -14.48 21.41 -13.13
C LYS A 159 -15.39 20.22 -13.52
N ASP A 160 -14.81 19.14 -14.02
CA ASP A 160 -15.55 17.92 -14.39
C ASP A 160 -16.00 17.09 -13.16
N TYR A 161 -15.60 17.53 -11.96
CA TYR A 161 -16.00 16.96 -10.66
C TYR A 161 -16.87 17.95 -9.90
N PRO A 162 -18.18 18.04 -10.20
CA PRO A 162 -19.08 19.06 -9.62
C PRO A 162 -19.30 18.88 -8.12
N TYR A 163 -19.04 17.67 -7.60
CA TYR A 163 -19.22 17.38 -6.18
C TYR A 163 -17.85 17.17 -5.52
N HIS A 164 -17.58 17.92 -4.47
CA HIS A 164 -16.38 17.71 -3.69
C HIS A 164 -16.59 17.97 -2.20
N ARG A 165 -15.78 17.35 -1.36
CA ARG A 165 -15.68 17.58 0.09
C ARG A 165 -14.23 17.59 0.50
N ILE A 166 -13.86 18.58 1.29
CA ILE A 166 -12.52 18.73 1.86
C ILE A 166 -12.67 18.73 3.36
N ASN A 167 -12.04 17.77 4.02
CA ASN A 167 -12.18 17.57 5.46
C ASN A 167 -10.81 17.68 6.14
N VAL A 168 -10.74 18.43 7.24
CA VAL A 168 -9.58 18.46 8.12
C VAL A 168 -9.58 17.17 8.94
N VAL A 169 -8.49 16.41 8.90
CA VAL A 169 -8.33 15.14 9.62
C VAL A 169 -7.27 15.20 10.71
N GLY A 170 -6.36 16.17 10.64
CA GLY A 170 -5.36 16.41 11.65
C GLY A 170 -4.94 17.87 11.64
N SER A 171 -4.63 18.40 12.81
CA SER A 171 -4.14 19.78 12.95
C SER A 171 -3.11 19.87 14.06
N GLY A 172 -2.14 20.75 13.86
CA GLY A 172 -1.10 21.05 14.84
C GLY A 172 -0.67 22.51 14.72
N SER A 173 0.37 22.90 15.42
CA SER A 173 0.86 24.26 15.41
C SER A 173 1.32 24.68 14.00
N GLY A 174 0.49 25.47 13.33
CA GLY A 174 0.79 26.06 12.01
C GLY A 174 0.52 25.17 10.79
N TYR A 175 -0.16 24.02 10.94
CA TYR A 175 -0.57 23.19 9.81
C TYR A 175 -1.93 22.55 10.03
N SER A 176 -2.62 22.22 8.94
CA SER A 176 -3.79 21.36 8.96
C SER A 176 -3.70 20.32 7.85
N ASN A 177 -3.83 19.05 8.21
CA ASN A 177 -3.85 17.97 7.24
C ASN A 177 -5.26 17.76 6.76
N LYS A 178 -5.44 17.69 5.45
CA LYS A 178 -6.75 17.57 4.83
C LYS A 178 -6.80 16.36 3.91
N ILE A 179 -7.98 15.77 3.85
CA ILE A 179 -8.36 14.75 2.88
C ILE A 179 -9.48 15.32 2.03
N ALA A 180 -9.40 15.13 0.71
CA ALA A 180 -10.44 15.57 -0.20
C ALA A 180 -11.01 14.40 -1.02
N CYS A 181 -12.28 14.51 -1.33
CA CYS A 181 -12.96 13.67 -2.31
C CYS A 181 -13.54 14.59 -3.38
N TYR A 182 -13.20 14.34 -4.64
CA TYR A 182 -13.81 14.95 -5.82
C TYR A 182 -14.56 13.87 -6.59
N SER A 183 -15.78 14.14 -7.01
CA SER A 183 -16.66 13.11 -7.60
C SER A 183 -17.52 13.69 -8.73
N LYS A 184 -17.74 12.88 -9.76
CA LYS A 184 -18.77 13.12 -10.77
C LYS A 184 -20.17 12.81 -10.23
N PHE A 185 -20.26 12.05 -9.13
CA PHE A 185 -21.50 11.66 -8.46
C PHE A 185 -21.77 12.49 -7.22
N PRO A 186 -23.04 12.72 -6.84
CA PRO A 186 -23.39 13.44 -5.63
C PRO A 186 -22.78 12.84 -4.37
N ILE A 187 -22.12 13.67 -3.55
CA ILE A 187 -21.64 13.31 -2.22
C ILE A 187 -22.71 13.71 -1.21
N LEU A 188 -23.45 12.71 -0.70
CA LEU A 188 -24.57 12.90 0.21
C LEU A 188 -24.10 13.30 1.60
N SER A 189 -23.06 12.65 2.10
CA SER A 189 -22.49 12.94 3.41
C SER A 189 -20.96 12.78 3.41
N ALA A 190 -20.29 13.44 4.36
CA ALA A 190 -18.87 13.27 4.64
C ALA A 190 -18.64 13.37 6.15
N ARG A 191 -18.07 12.32 6.75
CA ARG A 191 -17.84 12.23 8.18
C ARG A 191 -16.40 11.83 8.48
N VAL A 192 -15.69 12.66 9.23
CA VAL A 192 -14.36 12.32 9.77
C VAL A 192 -14.52 11.22 10.81
N LEU A 193 -13.70 10.18 10.71
CA LEU A 193 -13.65 9.12 11.71
C LEU A 193 -12.69 9.53 12.83
N ASN A 194 -13.20 9.52 14.07
CA ASN A 194 -12.43 9.96 15.22
C ASN A 194 -11.55 8.83 15.73
N TYR A 195 -10.24 9.03 15.71
CA TYR A 195 -9.23 8.24 16.40
C TYR A 195 -8.02 9.12 16.74
N THR A 196 -7.18 8.66 17.64
CA THR A 196 -6.05 9.46 18.12
C THR A 196 -4.97 9.56 17.04
N SER A 197 -4.91 10.67 16.37
CA SER A 197 -3.80 11.04 15.49
C SER A 197 -3.71 12.55 15.38
N ASN A 198 -2.49 13.08 15.28
CA ASN A 198 -2.25 14.50 15.07
C ASN A 198 -2.16 14.87 13.58
N TYR A 199 -1.84 13.91 12.72
CA TYR A 199 -1.55 14.16 11.31
C TYR A 199 -2.46 13.41 10.35
N ASN A 200 -2.96 12.25 10.78
CA ASN A 200 -3.59 11.29 9.91
C ASN A 200 -5.04 11.12 10.26
N GLY A 201 -5.80 10.59 9.34
CA GLY A 201 -7.20 10.44 9.54
C GLY A 201 -7.90 9.73 8.40
N SER A 202 -9.15 9.45 8.63
CA SER A 202 -10.03 8.82 7.66
C SER A 202 -11.31 9.60 7.53
N VAL A 203 -11.83 9.67 6.32
CA VAL A 203 -13.13 10.29 6.04
C VAL A 203 -14.02 9.26 5.35
N LEU A 204 -15.20 9.06 5.91
CA LEU A 204 -16.24 8.25 5.33
C LEU A 204 -17.16 9.17 4.50
N TYR A 205 -17.36 8.82 3.25
CA TYR A 205 -18.26 9.48 2.31
C TYR A 205 -19.40 8.53 1.92
N GLU A 206 -20.59 9.07 1.76
CA GLU A 206 -21.71 8.41 1.11
C GLU A 206 -21.93 9.06 -0.24
N LEU A 207 -21.85 8.29 -1.32
CA LEU A 207 -22.02 8.77 -2.68
C LEU A 207 -23.25 8.11 -3.32
N LYS A 208 -24.05 8.92 -4.00
CA LYS A 208 -25.19 8.44 -4.77
C LYS A 208 -24.74 8.02 -6.16
N LEU A 209 -24.93 6.75 -6.47
CA LEU A 209 -24.64 6.17 -7.79
C LEU A 209 -25.94 5.60 -8.37
N ASP A 210 -26.49 6.27 -9.35
CA ASP A 210 -27.81 5.94 -9.90
C ASP A 210 -28.87 5.77 -8.77
N GLU A 211 -29.41 4.57 -8.61
CA GLU A 211 -30.37 4.24 -7.54
C GLU A 211 -29.68 3.80 -6.24
N ASP A 212 -28.41 3.44 -6.28
CA ASP A 212 -27.67 2.93 -5.14
C ASP A 212 -26.92 4.02 -4.38
N THR A 213 -26.51 3.70 -3.15
CA THR A 213 -25.61 4.51 -2.35
C THR A 213 -24.42 3.66 -1.95
N ILE A 214 -23.20 4.14 -2.23
CA ILE A 214 -21.98 3.49 -1.81
C ILE A 214 -21.34 4.23 -0.65
N THR A 215 -20.72 3.46 0.25
CA THR A 215 -19.86 4.01 1.29
C THR A 215 -18.41 3.90 0.85
N LEU A 216 -17.70 5.03 0.84
CA LEU A 216 -16.32 5.16 0.49
C LEU A 216 -15.52 5.66 1.70
N ILE A 217 -14.44 4.99 2.07
CA ILE A 217 -13.54 5.46 3.12
C ILE A 217 -12.21 5.85 2.48
N ASN A 218 -11.85 7.13 2.58
CA ASN A 218 -10.56 7.64 2.17
C ASN A 218 -9.66 7.76 3.41
N ASN A 219 -8.55 7.01 3.41
CA ASN A 219 -7.64 6.91 4.55
C ASN A 219 -6.30 7.58 4.25
N HIS A 220 -5.79 8.36 5.20
CA HIS A 220 -4.39 8.75 5.28
C HIS A 220 -3.82 8.12 6.54
N LEU A 221 -3.07 7.03 6.35
CA LEU A 221 -2.54 6.21 7.43
C LEU A 221 -1.31 6.85 8.08
N GLU A 222 -1.02 6.44 9.33
CA GLU A 222 0.17 6.89 10.06
C GLU A 222 1.44 6.58 9.26
N SER A 223 2.33 7.57 9.24
CA SER A 223 3.64 7.41 8.62
C SER A 223 4.56 6.59 9.54
N ASN A 224 5.28 5.62 8.97
CA ASN A 224 6.31 4.85 9.66
C ASN A 224 7.59 5.66 9.93
N LYS A 225 7.49 6.99 10.08
CA LYS A 225 8.64 7.82 10.46
C LYS A 225 9.08 7.44 11.86
N LEU A 226 10.18 6.70 11.94
CA LEU A 226 10.85 6.42 13.21
C LEU A 226 11.35 7.74 13.79
N THR A 227 10.74 8.17 14.88
CA THR A 227 11.24 9.30 15.67
C THR A 227 12.51 8.89 16.43
N LYS A 228 13.22 9.86 17.00
CA LYS A 228 14.37 9.55 17.85
C LYS A 228 13.95 8.68 19.04
N THR A 229 12.81 8.97 19.64
CA THR A 229 12.23 8.19 20.74
C THR A 229 11.94 6.75 20.33
N ASP A 230 11.41 6.53 19.10
CA ASP A 230 11.17 5.18 18.61
C ASP A 230 12.48 4.41 18.43
N LYS A 231 13.53 5.07 17.95
CA LYS A 231 14.87 4.47 17.83
C LYS A 231 15.44 4.08 19.18
N ASP A 232 15.33 4.95 20.19
CA ASP A 232 15.76 4.68 21.56
C ASP A 232 15.03 3.46 22.14
N ILE A 233 13.70 3.35 21.89
CA ILE A 233 12.90 2.17 22.29
C ILE A 233 13.40 0.90 21.57
N TYR A 234 13.68 0.95 20.28
CA TYR A 234 14.21 -0.19 19.53
C TYR A 234 15.59 -0.62 20.06
N GLU A 235 16.47 0.33 20.38
CA GLU A 235 17.78 0.02 20.96
C GLU A 235 17.65 -0.65 22.34
N ASP A 236 16.72 -0.20 23.18
CA ASP A 236 16.46 -0.81 24.47
C ASP A 236 15.82 -2.21 24.38
N MET A 237 15.04 -2.47 23.35
CA MET A 237 14.46 -3.80 23.08
C MET A 237 15.48 -4.82 22.57
N LEU A 238 16.62 -4.37 22.07
CA LEU A 238 17.71 -5.21 21.57
C LEU A 238 18.78 -5.55 22.63
N LYS A 239 18.72 -4.91 23.79
CA LYS A 239 19.57 -5.19 24.96
C LYS A 239 18.95 -6.28 25.83
#